data_6dbae164f3a93ac39bcc2007ac74f4fa
#
_entry.id   6dbae164f3a93ac39bcc2007ac74f4fa
#
_cell.length_a   1.000
_cell.length_b   1.000
_cell.length_c   1.000
_cell.angle_alpha   90.00
_cell.angle_beta   90.00
_cell.angle_gamma   90.00
#
_symmetry.space_group_name_H-M   'P 1'
#
loop_
_entity.id
_entity.type
_entity.pdbx_description
1 polymer ?
#
loop_
_entity_poly.entity_id
_entity_poly.type
_entity_poly.pdbx_seq_one_letter_code
_entity_poly.pdbx_strand_id
1 'polypeptide(L)'
;MKILLYGGSFDPPHNGHLNNLRAAAERVHPDKIVVMPAGTSPFKEGTNASGALRLEMCRCFAALAQEPGMPPLEVSGWEVAQAAAGSRNYTVLTLEMLARENPGAVLYLAIGSDMLLSF
;
A
#
# COMPACT_ATOMS: atom_id res chain seq x y z
N MET A 1 2.06 14.78 11.59
CA MET A 1 1.58 14.29 10.29
C MET A 1 1.11 12.86 10.42
N LYS A 2 -0.05 12.54 9.86
CA LYS A 2 -0.58 11.18 9.84
C LYS A 2 -0.44 10.61 8.43
N ILE A 3 0.15 9.43 8.31
CA ILE A 3 0.30 8.73 7.04
C ILE A 3 -0.44 7.40 7.13
N LEU A 4 -1.33 7.16 6.17
CA LEU A 4 -2.05 5.90 6.05
C LEU A 4 -1.35 5.05 5.00
N LEU A 5 -0.79 3.92 5.43
CA LEU A 5 -0.17 2.94 4.53
C LEU A 5 -1.21 1.87 4.20
N TYR A 6 -1.52 1.70 2.93
CA TYR A 6 -2.41 0.64 2.47
C TYR A 6 -1.59 -0.38 1.69
N GLY A 7 -1.32 -1.51 2.34
CA GLY A 7 -0.56 -2.59 1.74
C GLY A 7 -1.47 -3.69 1.20
N GLY A 8 -1.04 -4.34 0.15
CA GLY A 8 -1.75 -5.46 -0.42
C GLY A 8 -1.06 -5.99 -1.67
N SER A 9 -1.49 -7.17 -2.12
CA SER A 9 -0.97 -7.74 -3.36
C SER A 9 -1.49 -7.00 -4.58
N PHE A 10 -2.76 -6.56 -4.54
CA PHE A 10 -3.45 -5.87 -5.65
C PHE A 10 -3.29 -6.64 -6.97
N ASP A 11 -3.74 -7.87 -6.98
CA ASP A 11 -3.51 -8.81 -8.07
C ASP A 11 -4.84 -9.40 -8.58
N PRO A 12 -5.70 -8.61 -9.25
CA PRO A 12 -5.59 -7.17 -9.50
C PRO A 12 -6.20 -6.31 -8.39
N PRO A 13 -5.95 -5.00 -8.40
CA PRO A 13 -6.75 -4.08 -7.57
C PRO A 13 -8.17 -4.02 -8.11
N HIS A 14 -9.14 -3.78 -7.22
CA HIS A 14 -10.56 -3.74 -7.61
C HIS A 14 -11.34 -2.77 -6.72
N ASN A 15 -12.64 -2.65 -6.99
CA ASN A 15 -13.50 -1.70 -6.26
C ASN A 15 -13.53 -1.95 -4.76
N GLY A 16 -13.40 -3.21 -4.33
CA GLY A 16 -13.31 -3.53 -2.91
C GLY A 16 -12.12 -2.86 -2.24
N HIS A 17 -10.97 -2.81 -2.93
CA HIS A 17 -9.79 -2.11 -2.42
C HIS A 17 -10.06 -0.60 -2.30
N LEU A 18 -10.68 -0.01 -3.30
CA LEU A 18 -11.02 1.42 -3.28
C LEU A 18 -11.97 1.75 -2.13
N ASN A 19 -12.99 0.92 -1.92
CA ASN A 19 -13.95 1.11 -0.85
C ASN A 19 -13.29 0.96 0.53
N ASN A 20 -12.41 -0.01 0.68
CA ASN A 20 -11.68 -0.22 1.94
C ASN A 20 -10.78 0.97 2.26
N LEU A 21 -10.08 1.48 1.26
CA LEU A 21 -9.20 2.63 1.44
C LEU A 21 -9.99 3.88 1.80
N ARG A 22 -11.13 4.09 1.12
CA ARG A 22 -12.00 5.22 1.41
C ARG A 22 -12.50 5.16 2.86
N ALA A 23 -12.94 3.99 3.31
CA ALA A 23 -13.40 3.80 4.68
C ALA A 23 -12.28 4.04 5.70
N ALA A 24 -11.08 3.55 5.43
CA ALA A 24 -9.94 3.76 6.31
C ALA A 24 -9.57 5.25 6.40
N ALA A 25 -9.58 5.94 5.26
CA ALA A 25 -9.28 7.37 5.23
C ALA A 25 -10.30 8.18 6.02
N GLU A 26 -11.58 7.80 5.94
CA GLU A 26 -12.63 8.47 6.72
C GLU A 26 -12.44 8.30 8.22
N ARG A 27 -11.89 7.18 8.65
CA ARG A 27 -11.65 6.93 10.08
C ARG A 27 -10.40 7.60 10.60
N VAL A 28 -9.34 7.59 9.81
CA VAL A 28 -8.02 8.04 10.25
C VAL A 28 -7.82 9.54 10.00
N HIS A 29 -8.42 10.07 8.95
CA HIS A 29 -8.18 11.45 8.48
C HIS A 29 -6.69 11.70 8.28
N PRO A 30 -6.01 10.91 7.42
CA PRO A 30 -4.58 11.05 7.23
C PRO A 30 -4.24 12.32 6.46
N ASP A 31 -3.01 12.77 6.63
CA ASP A 31 -2.47 13.88 5.84
C ASP A 31 -1.96 13.39 4.48
N LYS A 32 -1.63 12.09 4.40
CA LYS A 32 -1.12 11.47 3.18
C LYS A 32 -1.48 9.99 3.17
N ILE A 33 -1.77 9.46 1.99
CA ILE A 33 -1.99 8.03 1.77
C ILE A 33 -0.86 7.47 0.91
N VAL A 34 -0.30 6.32 1.32
CA VAL A 34 0.67 5.57 0.52
C VAL A 34 0.07 4.20 0.23
N VAL A 35 -0.15 3.91 -1.05
CA VAL A 35 -0.57 2.59 -1.52
C VAL A 35 0.69 1.82 -1.87
N MET A 36 0.89 0.66 -1.23
CA MET A 36 2.13 -0.11 -1.36
C MET A 36 1.83 -1.51 -1.87
N PRO A 37 1.89 -1.73 -3.20
CA PRO A 37 1.79 -3.09 -3.73
C PRO A 37 2.94 -3.94 -3.20
N ALA A 38 2.62 -5.15 -2.74
CA ALA A 38 3.62 -6.08 -2.26
C ALA A 38 4.52 -6.53 -3.40
N GLY A 39 5.81 -6.64 -3.14
CA GLY A 39 6.75 -7.15 -4.14
C GLY A 39 6.52 -8.63 -4.36
N THR A 40 6.67 -9.41 -3.30
CA THR A 40 6.40 -10.84 -3.29
C THR A 40 5.97 -11.20 -1.88
N SER A 41 4.86 -11.91 -1.76
CA SER A 41 4.43 -12.39 -0.46
C SER A 41 5.40 -13.47 0.03
N PRO A 42 5.92 -13.37 1.26
CA PRO A 42 6.79 -14.41 1.79
C PRO A 42 6.04 -15.74 2.03
N PHE A 43 4.71 -15.73 1.95
CA PHE A 43 3.86 -16.88 2.22
C PHE A 43 3.13 -17.43 0.98
N LYS A 44 3.34 -16.82 -0.18
CA LYS A 44 2.74 -17.23 -1.44
C LYS A 44 3.81 -17.52 -2.48
N GLU A 45 3.49 -18.40 -3.42
CA GLU A 45 4.36 -18.69 -4.56
C GLU A 45 4.15 -17.65 -5.67
N GLY A 46 4.47 -16.39 -5.40
CA GLY A 46 4.34 -15.35 -6.40
C GLY A 46 2.91 -14.83 -6.57
N THR A 47 2.70 -14.07 -7.62
CA THR A 47 1.43 -13.45 -7.98
C THR A 47 1.10 -13.78 -9.42
N ASN A 48 -0.19 -13.63 -9.82
CA ASN A 48 -0.61 -13.83 -11.21
C ASN A 48 -0.04 -12.76 -12.13
N ALA A 49 0.13 -11.55 -11.62
CA ALA A 49 0.70 -10.43 -12.38
C ALA A 49 2.05 -10.04 -11.80
N SER A 50 2.95 -9.55 -12.67
CA SER A 50 4.25 -9.05 -12.25
C SER A 50 4.10 -7.82 -11.34
N GLY A 51 5.16 -7.52 -10.58
CA GLY A 51 5.18 -6.30 -9.76
C GLY A 51 4.98 -5.04 -10.58
N ALA A 52 5.64 -4.96 -11.74
CA ALA A 52 5.51 -3.81 -12.63
C ALA A 52 4.08 -3.64 -13.14
N LEU A 53 3.42 -4.74 -13.53
CA LEU A 53 2.04 -4.69 -14.00
C LEU A 53 1.08 -4.31 -12.88
N ARG A 54 1.30 -4.83 -11.67
CA ARG A 54 0.47 -4.49 -10.52
C ARG A 54 0.60 -3.03 -10.14
N LEU A 55 1.81 -2.47 -10.21
CA LEU A 55 2.00 -1.03 -10.01
C LEU A 55 1.22 -0.21 -11.02
N GLU A 56 1.25 -0.63 -12.29
CA GLU A 56 0.52 0.05 -13.35
C GLU A 56 -0.99 0.01 -13.09
N MET A 57 -1.51 -1.16 -12.70
CA MET A 57 -2.93 -1.32 -12.37
C MET A 57 -3.33 -0.48 -11.16
N CYS A 58 -2.43 -0.30 -10.21
CA CYS A 58 -2.73 0.50 -9.00
C CYS A 58 -2.88 1.99 -9.27
N ARG A 59 -2.61 2.43 -10.49
CA ARG A 59 -2.89 3.82 -10.88
C ARG A 59 -4.37 4.15 -10.75
N CYS A 60 -5.25 3.15 -10.73
CA CYS A 60 -6.68 3.37 -10.47
C CYS A 60 -6.93 4.07 -9.14
N PHE A 61 -6.04 3.93 -8.17
CA PHE A 61 -6.17 4.61 -6.89
C PHE A 61 -6.00 6.13 -7.01
N ALA A 62 -5.35 6.61 -8.07
CA ALA A 62 -5.18 8.05 -8.29
C ALA A 62 -6.53 8.77 -8.43
N ALA A 63 -7.54 8.08 -8.97
CA ALA A 63 -8.88 8.65 -9.10
C ALA A 63 -9.49 8.97 -7.74
N LEU A 64 -9.15 8.18 -6.71
CA LEU A 64 -9.66 8.40 -5.36
C LEU A 64 -9.15 9.73 -4.79
N ALA A 65 -7.92 10.12 -5.12
CA ALA A 65 -7.34 11.38 -4.64
C ALA A 65 -8.06 12.60 -5.21
N GLN A 66 -8.85 12.44 -6.28
CA GLN A 66 -9.62 13.52 -6.87
C GLN A 66 -10.96 13.74 -6.15
N GLU A 67 -11.36 12.84 -5.27
CA GLU A 67 -12.62 12.98 -4.54
C GLU A 67 -12.51 14.07 -3.48
N PRO A 68 -13.58 14.84 -3.24
CA PRO A 68 -13.57 15.90 -2.24
C PRO A 68 -13.20 15.36 -0.85
N GLY A 69 -12.29 16.06 -0.18
CA GLY A 69 -11.88 15.70 1.18
C GLY A 69 -10.80 14.61 1.26
N MET A 70 -10.39 14.04 0.12
CA MET A 70 -9.33 13.03 0.13
C MET A 70 -7.95 13.69 0.16
N PRO A 71 -7.02 13.15 0.99
CA PRO A 71 -5.66 13.66 1.04
C PRO A 71 -4.86 13.24 -0.18
N PRO A 72 -3.64 13.80 -0.36
CA PRO A 72 -2.73 13.33 -1.40
C PRO A 72 -2.47 11.84 -1.29
N LEU A 73 -2.40 11.17 -2.44
CA LEU A 73 -2.20 9.73 -2.51
C LEU A 73 -1.03 9.42 -3.44
N GLU A 74 -0.14 8.56 -2.95
CA GLU A 74 1.01 8.09 -3.70
C GLU A 74 0.94 6.57 -3.83
N VAL A 75 1.20 6.05 -5.03
CA VAL A 75 1.41 4.60 -5.23
C VAL A 75 2.90 4.39 -5.23
N SER A 76 3.40 3.65 -4.24
CA SER A 76 4.84 3.43 -4.07
C SER A 76 5.28 2.10 -4.65
N GLY A 77 6.39 2.13 -5.39
CA GLY A 77 7.01 0.92 -5.91
C GLY A 77 8.13 0.37 -5.03
N TRP A 78 8.26 0.85 -3.80
CA TRP A 78 9.40 0.49 -2.95
C TRP A 78 9.49 -1.02 -2.68
N GLU A 79 8.37 -1.68 -2.30
CA GLU A 79 8.38 -3.12 -2.05
C GLU A 79 8.63 -3.93 -3.32
N VAL A 80 8.06 -3.50 -4.44
CA VAL A 80 8.31 -4.14 -5.73
C VAL A 80 9.78 -4.05 -6.11
N ALA A 81 10.40 -2.89 -5.89
CA ALA A 81 11.82 -2.69 -6.16
C ALA A 81 12.70 -3.55 -5.24
N GLN A 82 12.34 -3.65 -3.96
CA GLN A 82 13.07 -4.50 -3.02
C GLN A 82 13.01 -5.97 -3.41
N ALA A 83 11.86 -6.45 -3.85
CA ALA A 83 11.69 -7.82 -4.30
C ALA A 83 12.52 -8.09 -5.57
N ALA A 84 12.56 -7.14 -6.50
CA ALA A 84 13.36 -7.25 -7.71
C ALA A 84 14.86 -7.32 -7.39
N ALA A 85 15.28 -6.71 -6.29
CA ALA A 85 16.67 -6.76 -5.82
C ALA A 85 16.96 -8.02 -4.98
N GLY A 86 15.98 -8.92 -4.83
CA GLY A 86 16.14 -10.18 -4.10
C GLY A 86 15.83 -10.10 -2.61
N SER A 87 15.39 -8.94 -2.11
CA SER A 87 15.06 -8.77 -0.70
C SER A 87 13.66 -9.29 -0.41
N ARG A 88 13.48 -9.86 0.79
CA ARG A 88 12.15 -10.22 1.27
C ARG A 88 11.42 -8.98 1.75
N ASN A 89 10.10 -8.97 1.52
CA ASN A 89 9.27 -7.86 1.94
C ASN A 89 8.52 -8.23 3.22
N TYR A 90 8.76 -7.47 4.27
CA TYR A 90 7.99 -7.54 5.51
C TYR A 90 7.44 -6.14 5.79
N THR A 91 6.21 -6.10 6.29
CA THR A 91 5.54 -4.83 6.59
C THR A 91 6.35 -3.96 7.55
N VAL A 92 7.03 -4.57 8.51
CA VAL A 92 7.86 -3.83 9.46
C VAL A 92 8.96 -3.03 8.77
N LEU A 93 9.56 -3.59 7.72
CA LEU A 93 10.60 -2.89 6.95
C LEU A 93 10.04 -1.70 6.20
N THR A 94 8.83 -1.84 5.66
CA THR A 94 8.13 -0.75 4.98
C THR A 94 7.81 0.37 5.97
N LEU A 95 7.32 0.03 7.15
CA LEU A 95 7.02 1.01 8.18
C LEU A 95 8.29 1.73 8.65
N GLU A 96 9.40 1.02 8.80
CA GLU A 96 10.68 1.62 9.16
C GLU A 96 11.16 2.61 8.10
N MET A 97 11.01 2.25 6.83
CA MET A 97 11.38 3.13 5.72
C MET A 97 10.55 4.41 5.75
N LEU A 98 9.23 4.28 5.91
CA LEU A 98 8.36 5.46 5.97
C LEU A 98 8.67 6.34 7.17
N ALA A 99 8.99 5.74 8.31
CA ALA A 99 9.36 6.50 9.50
C ALA A 99 10.65 7.30 9.29
N ARG A 100 11.62 6.71 8.59
CA ARG A 100 12.87 7.42 8.28
C ARG A 100 12.66 8.57 7.31
N GLU A 101 11.78 8.38 6.32
CA GLU A 101 11.50 9.42 5.33
C GLU A 101 10.61 10.53 5.87
N ASN A 102 9.83 10.23 6.91
CA ASN A 102 8.88 11.17 7.49
C ASN A 102 9.04 11.23 9.00
N PRO A 103 10.14 11.82 9.51
CA PRO A 103 10.38 11.86 10.96
C PRO A 103 9.23 12.53 11.71
N GLY A 104 8.79 11.88 12.79
CA GLY A 104 7.70 12.39 13.61
C GLY A 104 6.31 12.06 13.11
N ALA A 105 6.17 11.41 11.96
CA ALA A 105 4.86 11.02 11.44
C ALA A 105 4.27 9.86 12.25
N VAL A 106 2.95 9.88 12.43
CA VAL A 106 2.20 8.75 12.98
C VAL A 106 1.74 7.90 11.80
N LEU A 107 2.10 6.61 11.83
CA LEU A 107 1.81 5.69 10.74
C LEU A 107 0.61 4.81 11.10
N TYR A 108 -0.35 4.73 10.17
CA TYR A 108 -1.51 3.85 10.29
C TYR A 108 -1.42 2.82 9.18
N LEU A 109 -1.67 1.56 9.51
CA LEU A 109 -1.61 0.46 8.54
C LEU A 109 -3.01 -0.07 8.28
N ALA A 110 -3.42 -0.06 7.01
CA ALA A 110 -4.62 -0.73 6.55
C ALA A 110 -4.19 -1.93 5.71
N ILE A 111 -4.78 -3.09 5.98
CA ILE A 111 -4.45 -4.33 5.26
C ILE A 111 -5.71 -5.06 4.84
N GLY A 112 -5.61 -5.80 3.73
CA GLY A 112 -6.67 -6.70 3.32
C GLY A 112 -6.68 -7.98 4.14
N SER A 113 -7.76 -8.74 4.05
CA SER A 113 -7.90 -9.99 4.80
C SER A 113 -6.84 -11.02 4.47
N ASP A 114 -6.39 -11.05 3.23
CA ASP A 114 -5.32 -11.96 2.81
C ASP A 114 -3.99 -11.61 3.48
N MET A 115 -3.71 -10.33 3.65
CA MET A 115 -2.51 -9.87 4.36
C MET A 115 -2.61 -10.16 5.85
N LEU A 116 -3.81 -10.07 6.42
CA LEU A 116 -4.03 -10.36 7.83
C LEU A 116 -3.65 -11.80 8.17
N LEU A 117 -3.96 -12.73 7.28
CA LEU A 117 -3.63 -14.14 7.48
C LEU A 117 -2.13 -14.41 7.34
N SER A 118 -1.37 -13.48 6.77
CA SER A 118 0.07 -13.60 6.56
C SER A 118 0.89 -13.05 7.73
N PHE A 119 0.23 -12.39 8.66
CA PHE A 119 0.89 -11.94 9.86
C PHE A 119 1.05 -13.09 10.83
#